data_80c20051b7b8648be9994fed5410859a
#
_entry.id   80c20051b7b8648be9994fed5410859a
#
_cell.length_a   1.000
_cell.length_b   1.000
_cell.length_c   1.000
_cell.angle_alpha   90.00
_cell.angle_beta   90.00
_cell.angle_gamma   90.00
#
_symmetry.space_group_name_H-M   'P 1'
#
loop_
_entity.id
_entity.type
_entity.pdbx_description
1 polymer ?
#
loop_
_entity_poly.entity_id
_entity_poly.type
_entity_poly.pdbx_seq_one_letter_code
_entity_poly.pdbx_strand_id
1 'polypeptide(L)'
;MELHLTRRSLALATSALLLAPGAGRAATLLGEDGLYVQDWYVESFLDLSEDFAAARAAGKGFALQWSQRGCPLCKRLHTEYFADPVIESYVRDHFSVVHLDIFGSREVTGFESAARSEKALAGQYAVRATPTFQFFGMRGGRVVEVARLPGLLPKPEFLAMFKYVEAGAYDGTGFEAWMAAQKAP
;
A
#
# COMPACT_ATOMS: atom_id res chain seq x y z
N MET A 1 -68.24 41.42 -19.40
CA MET A 1 -68.22 40.07 -18.77
C MET A 1 -66.90 39.45 -19.14
N GLU A 2 -65.86 39.78 -18.34
CA GLU A 2 -64.49 39.40 -18.64
C GLU A 2 -64.07 38.18 -17.75
N LEU A 3 -63.64 37.12 -18.43
CA LEU A 3 -63.09 35.89 -17.74
C LEU A 3 -61.63 36.08 -17.36
N HIS A 4 -61.35 36.14 -16.08
CA HIS A 4 -59.96 36.04 -15.55
C HIS A 4 -59.52 34.60 -15.53
N LEU A 5 -58.57 34.25 -16.43
CA LEU A 5 -57.80 32.98 -16.34
C LEU A 5 -56.66 33.16 -15.38
N THR A 6 -56.72 32.50 -14.24
CA THR A 6 -55.61 32.38 -13.31
C THR A 6 -54.61 31.29 -13.79
N ARG A 7 -53.40 31.73 -14.12
CA ARG A 7 -52.26 30.81 -14.42
C ARG A 7 -51.78 30.17 -13.13
N ARG A 8 -52.05 28.87 -12.95
CA ARG A 8 -51.41 28.05 -11.94
C ARG A 8 -50.04 27.62 -12.47
N SER A 9 -48.95 28.15 -11.88
CA SER A 9 -47.58 27.74 -12.14
C SER A 9 -47.34 26.41 -11.46
N LEU A 10 -47.18 25.34 -12.26
CA LEU A 10 -46.74 24.02 -11.78
C LEU A 10 -45.20 24.05 -11.63
N ALA A 11 -44.72 24.12 -10.39
CA ALA A 11 -43.29 23.97 -10.08
C ALA A 11 -42.94 22.48 -10.09
N LEU A 12 -42.24 22.04 -11.14
CA LEU A 12 -41.62 20.72 -11.21
C LEU A 12 -40.36 20.73 -10.36
N ALA A 13 -40.42 20.15 -9.18
CA ALA A 13 -39.24 19.87 -8.34
C ALA A 13 -38.50 18.67 -8.92
N THR A 14 -37.42 18.90 -9.66
CA THR A 14 -36.47 17.88 -10.09
C THR A 14 -35.57 17.49 -8.90
N SER A 15 -35.88 16.38 -8.24
CA SER A 15 -35.00 15.76 -7.24
C SER A 15 -33.79 15.19 -7.96
N ALA A 16 -32.64 15.87 -7.91
CA ALA A 16 -31.38 15.35 -8.34
C ALA A 16 -30.91 14.26 -7.31
N LEU A 17 -31.06 13.01 -7.72
CA LEU A 17 -30.51 11.87 -6.97
C LEU A 17 -28.98 11.92 -7.10
N LEU A 18 -28.29 12.45 -6.08
CA LEU A 18 -26.84 12.40 -5.98
C LEU A 18 -26.43 10.94 -5.75
N LEU A 19 -26.03 10.25 -6.81
CA LEU A 19 -25.29 8.98 -6.67
C LEU A 19 -23.95 9.31 -6.00
N ALA A 20 -23.82 9.02 -4.71
CA ALA A 20 -22.52 8.96 -4.05
C ALA A 20 -21.68 7.88 -4.76
N PRO A 21 -20.43 8.18 -5.18
CA PRO A 21 -19.56 7.13 -5.67
C PRO A 21 -19.38 6.11 -4.55
N GLY A 22 -19.89 4.90 -4.74
CA GLY A 22 -19.64 3.79 -3.83
C GLY A 22 -18.13 3.61 -3.73
N ALA A 23 -17.58 3.65 -2.52
CA ALA A 23 -16.20 3.29 -2.28
C ALA A 23 -16.04 1.83 -2.74
N GLY A 24 -15.53 1.65 -3.96
CA GLY A 24 -15.20 0.34 -4.49
C GLY A 24 -14.18 -0.30 -3.53
N ARG A 25 -14.52 -1.48 -3.01
CA ARG A 25 -13.53 -2.25 -2.23
C ARG A 25 -12.43 -2.67 -3.19
N ALA A 26 -11.18 -2.46 -2.77
CA ALA A 26 -10.03 -2.96 -3.51
C ALA A 26 -10.16 -4.47 -3.74
N ALA A 27 -9.89 -4.91 -4.95
CA ALA A 27 -10.00 -6.31 -5.33
C ALA A 27 -8.69 -7.04 -5.05
N THR A 28 -8.77 -8.13 -4.29
CA THR A 28 -7.66 -9.08 -4.18
C THR A 28 -7.63 -9.93 -5.43
N LEU A 29 -6.53 -9.90 -6.16
CA LEU A 29 -6.33 -10.68 -7.37
C LEU A 29 -5.35 -11.81 -7.10
N LEU A 30 -5.65 -12.99 -7.63
CA LEU A 30 -4.66 -14.05 -7.80
C LEU A 30 -4.15 -13.95 -9.24
N GLY A 31 -2.90 -13.52 -9.39
CA GLY A 31 -2.26 -13.39 -10.70
C GLY A 31 -2.05 -14.73 -11.40
N GLU A 32 -1.83 -14.70 -12.69
CA GLU A 32 -1.49 -15.90 -13.48
C GLU A 32 -0.18 -16.55 -13.01
N ASP A 33 0.69 -15.77 -12.40
CA ASP A 33 1.92 -16.22 -11.73
C ASP A 33 1.66 -16.95 -10.41
N GLY A 34 0.41 -17.01 -9.93
CA GLY A 34 0.00 -17.65 -8.69
C GLY A 34 0.33 -16.84 -7.42
N LEU A 35 0.62 -15.55 -7.57
CA LEU A 35 0.82 -14.61 -6.46
C LEU A 35 -0.47 -13.85 -6.17
N TYR A 36 -0.71 -13.54 -4.90
CA TYR A 36 -1.78 -12.63 -4.49
C TYR A 36 -1.30 -11.19 -4.60
N VAL A 37 -2.10 -10.33 -5.20
CA VAL A 37 -1.82 -8.89 -5.41
C VAL A 37 -3.06 -8.05 -5.15
N GLN A 38 -2.89 -6.78 -4.86
CA GLN A 38 -3.96 -5.79 -4.80
C GLN A 38 -3.98 -4.97 -6.09
N ASP A 39 -5.16 -4.56 -6.53
CA ASP A 39 -5.37 -3.75 -7.74
C ASP A 39 -4.80 -2.31 -7.63
N TRP A 40 -4.51 -1.86 -6.41
CA TRP A 40 -3.91 -0.56 -6.13
C TRP A 40 -2.38 -0.60 -5.94
N TYR A 41 -1.74 -1.77 -6.07
CA TYR A 41 -0.27 -1.85 -6.07
C TYR A 41 0.31 -1.12 -7.28
N VAL A 42 1.53 -0.65 -7.14
CA VAL A 42 2.21 0.06 -8.23
C VAL A 42 2.41 -0.87 -9.42
N GLU A 43 1.95 -0.45 -10.59
CA GLU A 43 2.38 -1.04 -11.87
C GLU A 43 3.79 -0.55 -12.18
N SER A 44 4.77 -1.29 -11.69
CA SER A 44 6.18 -0.92 -11.75
C SER A 44 6.87 -1.54 -12.97
N PHE A 45 7.76 -0.76 -13.62
CA PHE A 45 8.74 -1.29 -14.57
C PHE A 45 9.97 -1.90 -13.87
N LEU A 46 9.91 -2.02 -12.53
CA LEU A 46 10.92 -2.61 -11.67
C LEU A 46 12.27 -1.85 -11.67
N ASP A 47 12.24 -0.54 -11.86
CA ASP A 47 13.30 0.38 -11.45
C ASP A 47 12.92 0.97 -10.08
N LEU A 48 13.55 0.47 -9.02
CA LEU A 48 13.20 0.85 -7.66
C LEU A 48 13.54 2.32 -7.34
N SER A 49 14.49 2.91 -8.06
CA SER A 49 14.85 4.32 -7.87
C SER A 49 13.78 5.25 -8.47
N GLU A 50 13.25 4.89 -9.65
CA GLU A 50 12.15 5.61 -10.28
C GLU A 50 10.86 5.48 -9.46
N ASP A 51 10.52 4.26 -9.03
CA ASP A 51 9.34 3.99 -8.19
C ASP A 51 9.40 4.77 -6.87
N PHE A 52 10.56 4.78 -6.22
CA PHE A 52 10.78 5.53 -4.98
C PHE A 52 10.63 7.04 -5.21
N ALA A 53 11.20 7.57 -6.30
CA ALA A 53 11.08 8.98 -6.64
C ALA A 53 9.62 9.37 -6.93
N ALA A 54 8.88 8.52 -7.64
CA ALA A 54 7.46 8.72 -7.91
C ALA A 54 6.62 8.70 -6.63
N ALA A 55 6.88 7.75 -5.71
CA ALA A 55 6.23 7.69 -4.41
C ALA A 55 6.43 8.99 -3.61
N ARG A 56 7.67 9.47 -3.53
CA ARG A 56 7.99 10.73 -2.86
C ARG A 56 7.33 11.96 -3.49
N ALA A 57 7.29 12.02 -4.82
CA ALA A 57 6.61 13.10 -5.55
C ALA A 57 5.10 13.11 -5.26
N ALA A 58 4.51 11.94 -5.02
CA ALA A 58 3.12 11.78 -4.61
C ALA A 58 2.89 12.01 -3.10
N GLY A 59 3.93 12.31 -2.31
CA GLY A 59 3.84 12.46 -0.86
C GLY A 59 3.60 11.15 -0.11
N LYS A 60 3.91 10.01 -0.73
CA LYS A 60 3.71 8.67 -0.15
C LYS A 60 5.02 8.06 0.35
N GLY A 61 4.89 7.21 1.37
CA GLY A 61 5.94 6.26 1.72
C GLY A 61 6.16 5.22 0.62
N PHE A 62 7.31 4.55 0.66
CA PHE A 62 7.65 3.52 -0.32
C PHE A 62 7.93 2.18 0.39
N ALA A 63 7.33 1.12 -0.13
CA ALA A 63 7.51 -0.23 0.40
C ALA A 63 7.64 -1.27 -0.71
N LEU A 64 8.53 -2.24 -0.51
CA LEU A 64 8.54 -3.50 -1.25
C LEU A 64 7.75 -4.53 -0.45
N GLN A 65 6.78 -5.17 -1.09
CA GLN A 65 6.07 -6.32 -0.54
C GLN A 65 6.59 -7.58 -1.22
N TRP A 66 7.30 -8.41 -0.46
CA TRP A 66 7.83 -9.68 -0.90
C TRP A 66 6.82 -10.80 -0.66
N SER A 67 6.64 -11.61 -1.68
CA SER A 67 5.69 -12.73 -1.70
C SER A 67 6.34 -13.99 -2.27
N GLN A 68 5.61 -15.07 -2.25
CA GLN A 68 5.95 -16.29 -2.99
C GLN A 68 4.67 -17.06 -3.34
N ARG A 69 4.75 -17.88 -4.36
CA ARG A 69 3.68 -18.77 -4.76
C ARG A 69 3.35 -19.76 -3.64
N GLY A 70 2.05 -20.02 -3.42
CA GLY A 70 1.60 -20.98 -2.43
C GLY A 70 1.78 -20.57 -0.95
N CYS A 71 2.06 -19.29 -0.67
CA CYS A 71 2.27 -18.78 0.69
C CYS A 71 0.93 -18.56 1.43
N PRO A 72 0.62 -19.29 2.50
CA PRO A 72 -0.63 -19.13 3.23
C PRO A 72 -0.75 -17.76 3.92
N LEU A 73 0.36 -17.23 4.45
CA LEU A 73 0.37 -15.92 5.09
C LEU A 73 0.21 -14.78 4.07
N CYS A 74 0.75 -14.96 2.84
CA CYS A 74 0.51 -13.99 1.76
C CYS A 74 -0.98 -13.98 1.37
N LYS A 75 -1.62 -15.17 1.29
CA LYS A 75 -3.07 -15.24 1.11
C LYS A 75 -3.79 -14.47 2.21
N ARG A 76 -3.47 -14.72 3.49
CA ARG A 76 -4.09 -14.03 4.63
C ARG A 76 -3.88 -12.51 4.58
N LEU A 77 -2.69 -12.05 4.20
CA LEU A 77 -2.43 -10.62 4.01
C LEU A 77 -3.48 -9.99 3.09
N HIS A 78 -3.70 -10.62 1.93
CA HIS A 78 -4.61 -10.06 0.92
C HIS A 78 -6.09 -10.28 1.24
N THR A 79 -6.46 -11.45 1.81
CA THR A 79 -7.87 -11.81 2.03
C THR A 79 -8.43 -11.42 3.40
N GLU A 80 -7.57 -11.11 4.38
CA GLU A 80 -8.00 -10.74 5.73
C GLU A 80 -7.53 -9.34 6.15
N TYR A 81 -6.26 -8.97 5.87
CA TYR A 81 -5.72 -7.67 6.27
C TYR A 81 -6.15 -6.57 5.31
N PHE A 82 -5.93 -6.75 4.01
CA PHE A 82 -6.38 -5.80 3.00
C PHE A 82 -7.87 -5.92 2.64
N ALA A 83 -8.58 -6.91 3.16
CA ALA A 83 -10.04 -6.92 3.17
C ALA A 83 -10.63 -6.02 4.28
N ASP A 84 -9.81 -5.58 5.24
CA ASP A 84 -10.17 -4.61 6.26
C ASP A 84 -10.05 -3.20 5.66
N PRO A 85 -11.15 -2.45 5.52
CA PRO A 85 -11.12 -1.17 4.82
C PRO A 85 -10.27 -0.11 5.53
N VAL A 86 -10.06 -0.23 6.85
CA VAL A 86 -9.22 0.71 7.61
C VAL A 86 -7.74 0.48 7.27
N ILE A 87 -7.32 -0.78 7.17
CA ILE A 87 -5.94 -1.14 6.81
C ILE A 87 -5.70 -0.83 5.33
N GLU A 88 -6.60 -1.31 4.47
CA GLU A 88 -6.47 -1.18 3.02
C GLU A 88 -6.38 0.29 2.61
N SER A 89 -7.37 1.12 3.03
CA SER A 89 -7.39 2.53 2.66
C SER A 89 -6.16 3.27 3.17
N TYR A 90 -5.74 3.00 4.41
CA TYR A 90 -4.56 3.63 4.96
C TYR A 90 -3.30 3.30 4.14
N VAL A 91 -3.06 2.01 3.86
CA VAL A 91 -1.86 1.60 3.12
C VAL A 91 -1.89 2.14 1.69
N ARG A 92 -3.02 2.01 0.99
CA ARG A 92 -3.19 2.53 -0.37
C ARG A 92 -2.98 4.04 -0.47
N ASP A 93 -3.52 4.79 0.48
CA ASP A 93 -3.52 6.25 0.41
C ASP A 93 -2.16 6.84 0.82
N HIS A 94 -1.42 6.16 1.71
CA HIS A 94 -0.16 6.66 2.28
C HIS A 94 1.10 5.98 1.75
N PHE A 95 0.98 4.86 1.00
CA PHE A 95 2.15 4.13 0.50
C PHE A 95 2.01 3.75 -0.97
N SER A 96 3.15 3.82 -1.67
CA SER A 96 3.37 3.15 -2.94
C SER A 96 4.02 1.80 -2.64
N VAL A 97 3.33 0.72 -3.02
CA VAL A 97 3.78 -0.66 -2.75
C VAL A 97 4.14 -1.34 -4.05
N VAL A 98 5.40 -1.76 -4.19
CA VAL A 98 5.88 -2.59 -5.30
C VAL A 98 5.92 -4.04 -4.87
N HIS A 99 5.34 -4.92 -5.68
CA HIS A 99 5.21 -6.35 -5.38
C HIS A 99 6.29 -7.18 -6.07
N LEU A 100 7.00 -8.00 -5.29
CA LEU A 100 8.11 -8.84 -5.73
C LEU A 100 7.97 -10.29 -5.25
N ASP A 101 8.46 -11.24 -6.05
CA ASP A 101 8.54 -12.67 -5.71
C ASP A 101 9.96 -13.03 -5.25
N ILE A 102 10.10 -13.62 -4.06
CA ILE A 102 11.44 -14.04 -3.57
C ILE A 102 12.08 -15.14 -4.43
N PHE A 103 11.32 -15.80 -5.28
CA PHE A 103 11.80 -16.80 -6.25
C PHE A 103 11.67 -16.35 -7.69
N GLY A 104 11.24 -15.09 -7.92
CA GLY A 104 10.96 -14.54 -9.22
C GLY A 104 12.19 -14.36 -10.10
N SER A 105 11.96 -14.34 -11.40
CA SER A 105 12.98 -14.17 -12.42
C SER A 105 12.89 -12.84 -13.18
N ARG A 106 11.90 -11.99 -12.86
CA ARG A 106 11.82 -10.66 -13.48
C ARG A 106 13.08 -9.89 -13.13
N GLU A 107 13.58 -9.11 -14.08
CA GLU A 107 14.71 -8.23 -13.85
C GLU A 107 14.26 -7.00 -13.06
N VAL A 108 14.97 -6.67 -12.01
CA VAL A 108 14.74 -5.52 -11.14
C VAL A 108 16.03 -4.70 -11.06
N THR A 109 15.94 -3.42 -11.36
CA THR A 109 17.01 -2.46 -11.12
C THR A 109 16.91 -1.96 -9.67
N GLY A 110 17.87 -2.35 -8.84
CA GLY A 110 17.94 -1.92 -7.44
C GLY A 110 18.40 -0.46 -7.28
N PHE A 111 18.41 0.04 -6.05
CA PHE A 111 18.86 1.40 -5.74
C PHE A 111 20.33 1.66 -6.07
N GLU A 112 21.14 0.63 -6.23
CA GLU A 112 22.54 0.73 -6.68
C GLU A 112 22.68 0.70 -8.21
N SER A 113 21.58 0.85 -8.95
CA SER A 113 21.50 0.83 -10.41
C SER A 113 22.01 -0.48 -11.05
N ALA A 114 22.02 -1.57 -10.29
CA ALA A 114 22.40 -2.88 -10.78
C ALA A 114 21.15 -3.74 -11.02
N ALA A 115 20.95 -4.15 -12.26
CA ALA A 115 19.88 -5.05 -12.65
C ALA A 115 20.19 -6.49 -12.19
N ARG A 116 19.18 -7.16 -11.62
CA ARG A 116 19.27 -8.55 -11.18
C ARG A 116 17.88 -9.18 -11.08
N SER A 117 17.81 -10.51 -11.02
CA SER A 117 16.51 -11.14 -10.81
C SER A 117 15.94 -10.83 -9.42
N GLU A 118 14.61 -10.85 -9.28
CA GLU A 118 13.91 -10.70 -7.99
C GLU A 118 14.51 -11.63 -6.93
N LYS A 119 14.78 -12.90 -7.29
CA LYS A 119 15.43 -13.89 -6.41
C LYS A 119 16.80 -13.43 -5.94
N ALA A 120 17.62 -12.89 -6.83
CA ALA A 120 18.95 -12.41 -6.48
C ALA A 120 18.86 -11.16 -5.59
N LEU A 121 17.91 -10.27 -5.86
CA LEU A 121 17.65 -9.09 -5.05
C LEU A 121 17.11 -9.46 -3.65
N ALA A 122 16.20 -10.44 -3.56
CA ALA A 122 15.74 -10.98 -2.27
C ALA A 122 16.90 -11.54 -1.44
N GLY A 123 17.83 -12.23 -2.09
CA GLY A 123 19.07 -12.72 -1.46
C GLY A 123 19.94 -11.59 -0.94
N GLN A 124 20.16 -10.54 -1.74
CA GLN A 124 20.93 -9.35 -1.36
C GLN A 124 20.31 -8.63 -0.16
N TYR A 125 18.97 -8.46 -0.18
CA TYR A 125 18.24 -7.81 0.91
C TYR A 125 17.97 -8.76 2.10
N ALA A 126 18.50 -9.97 2.06
CA ALA A 126 18.33 -10.99 3.10
C ALA A 126 16.85 -11.23 3.48
N VAL A 127 15.97 -11.21 2.47
CA VAL A 127 14.55 -11.56 2.65
C VAL A 127 14.44 -13.08 2.75
N ARG A 128 13.97 -13.57 3.91
CA ARG A 128 13.94 -15.01 4.21
C ARG A 128 12.56 -15.56 4.53
N ALA A 129 11.56 -14.71 4.55
CA ALA A 129 10.18 -15.07 4.86
C ALA A 129 9.20 -14.27 4.01
N THR A 130 8.00 -14.80 3.81
CA THR A 130 6.91 -14.10 3.12
C THR A 130 5.59 -14.21 3.91
N PRO A 131 4.76 -13.18 3.89
CA PRO A 131 5.05 -11.87 3.30
C PRO A 131 6.13 -11.14 4.10
N THR A 132 6.93 -10.28 3.44
CA THR A 132 7.80 -9.31 4.11
C THR A 132 7.56 -7.94 3.49
N PHE A 133 7.35 -6.93 4.32
CA PHE A 133 7.42 -5.53 3.90
C PHE A 133 8.79 -4.97 4.25
N GLN A 134 9.45 -4.35 3.28
CA GLN A 134 10.63 -3.52 3.48
C GLN A 134 10.24 -2.08 3.17
N PHE A 135 10.54 -1.19 4.10
CA PHE A 135 10.25 0.24 3.96
C PHE A 135 11.54 0.98 3.69
N PHE A 136 11.48 1.90 2.74
CA PHE A 136 12.65 2.68 2.33
C PHE A 136 12.42 4.16 2.57
N GLY A 137 13.48 4.84 2.97
CA GLY A 137 13.52 6.28 3.22
C GLY A 137 14.85 6.89 2.84
N MET A 138 14.98 8.20 3.01
CA MET A 138 16.21 8.92 2.71
C MET A 138 17.03 9.12 3.98
N ARG A 139 18.32 8.76 3.95
CA ARG A 139 19.32 9.14 4.97
C ARG A 139 20.61 9.57 4.30
N GLY A 140 21.10 10.74 4.63
CA GLY A 140 22.36 11.25 4.07
C GLY A 140 22.37 11.35 2.54
N GLY A 141 21.23 11.67 1.92
CA GLY A 141 21.09 11.77 0.46
C GLY A 141 20.98 10.42 -0.27
N ARG A 142 20.90 9.30 0.45
CA ARG A 142 20.78 7.95 -0.14
C ARG A 142 19.48 7.28 0.31
N VAL A 143 18.93 6.44 -0.56
CA VAL A 143 17.82 5.56 -0.23
C VAL A 143 18.35 4.42 0.62
N VAL A 144 17.74 4.19 1.77
CA VAL A 144 18.09 3.11 2.69
C VAL A 144 16.84 2.42 3.22
N GLU A 145 16.96 1.17 3.61
CA GLU A 145 15.91 0.49 4.37
C GLU A 145 15.81 1.12 5.77
N VAL A 146 14.62 1.57 6.13
CA VAL A 146 14.34 2.25 7.41
C VAL A 146 13.55 1.39 8.38
N ALA A 147 12.80 0.42 7.87
CA ALA A 147 12.06 -0.54 8.67
C ALA A 147 11.78 -1.81 7.86
N ARG A 148 11.50 -2.90 8.58
CA ARG A 148 11.16 -4.19 8.01
C ARG A 148 10.08 -4.87 8.85
N LEU A 149 9.12 -5.49 8.17
CA LEU A 149 8.07 -6.30 8.78
C LEU A 149 8.05 -7.69 8.13
N PRO A 150 8.75 -8.69 8.68
CA PRO A 150 8.68 -10.06 8.21
C PRO A 150 7.44 -10.76 8.79
N GLY A 151 6.67 -11.42 7.95
CA GLY A 151 5.42 -12.09 8.34
C GLY A 151 4.27 -11.11 8.60
N LEU A 152 3.34 -11.54 9.44
CA LEU A 152 2.16 -10.77 9.84
C LEU A 152 2.16 -10.57 11.35
N LEU A 153 2.09 -9.32 11.79
CA LEU A 153 1.72 -8.95 13.15
C LEU A 153 0.18 -8.98 13.29
N PRO A 154 -0.38 -8.98 14.51
CA PRO A 154 -1.80 -8.69 14.70
C PRO A 154 -2.21 -7.41 13.95
N LYS A 155 -3.46 -7.32 13.49
CA LYS A 155 -3.92 -6.20 12.63
C LYS A 155 -3.61 -4.80 13.18
N PRO A 156 -3.81 -4.52 14.48
CA PRO A 156 -3.48 -3.20 15.02
C PRO A 156 -1.99 -2.86 14.91
N GLU A 157 -1.10 -3.82 15.23
CA GLU A 157 0.34 -3.66 15.15
C GLU A 157 0.83 -3.62 13.70
N PHE A 158 0.18 -4.38 12.80
CA PHE A 158 0.44 -4.32 11.36
C PHE A 158 0.20 -2.89 10.83
N LEU A 159 -0.97 -2.32 11.10
CA LEU A 159 -1.28 -0.93 10.69
C LEU A 159 -0.36 0.08 11.38
N ALA A 160 -0.02 -0.16 12.65
CA ALA A 160 0.88 0.70 13.39
C ALA A 160 2.30 0.75 12.79
N MET A 161 2.79 -0.33 12.17
CA MET A 161 4.08 -0.32 11.47
C MET A 161 4.07 0.68 10.30
N PHE A 162 3.01 0.74 9.52
CA PHE A 162 2.88 1.72 8.44
C PHE A 162 2.83 3.15 8.99
N LYS A 163 2.06 3.38 10.06
CA LYS A 163 2.00 4.69 10.73
C LYS A 163 3.34 5.13 11.32
N TYR A 164 4.09 4.19 11.90
CA TYR A 164 5.43 4.42 12.41
C TYR A 164 6.40 4.89 11.31
N VAL A 165 6.34 4.24 10.16
CA VAL A 165 7.17 4.59 9.00
C VAL A 165 6.77 5.95 8.42
N GLU A 166 5.46 6.17 8.22
CA GLU A 166 4.94 7.44 7.69
C GLU A 166 5.32 8.64 8.57
N ALA A 167 5.23 8.46 9.90
CA ALA A 167 5.61 9.50 10.86
C ALA A 167 7.13 9.76 10.90
N GLY A 168 7.97 9.01 10.17
CA GLY A 168 9.43 9.11 10.24
C GLY A 168 9.99 8.76 11.62
N ALA A 169 9.23 8.06 12.46
CA ALA A 169 9.60 7.78 13.83
C ALA A 169 10.83 6.87 13.96
N TYR A 170 11.18 6.16 12.90
CA TYR A 170 12.38 5.32 12.80
C TYR A 170 13.72 6.10 12.93
N ASP A 171 13.70 7.41 12.81
CA ASP A 171 14.91 8.23 13.00
C ASP A 171 15.21 8.52 14.48
N GLY A 172 14.22 8.37 15.37
CA GLY A 172 14.36 8.72 16.78
C GLY A 172 14.07 7.60 17.77
N THR A 173 13.26 6.60 17.39
CA THR A 173 12.85 5.54 18.33
C THR A 173 12.57 4.22 17.61
N GLY A 174 12.73 3.11 18.32
CA GLY A 174 12.35 1.79 17.80
C GLY A 174 10.83 1.59 17.81
N PHE A 175 10.34 0.69 16.94
CA PHE A 175 8.91 0.44 16.76
C PHE A 175 8.18 0.08 18.05
N GLU A 176 8.74 -0.80 18.87
CA GLU A 176 8.12 -1.22 20.14
C GLU A 176 7.96 -0.06 21.12
N ALA A 177 8.99 0.78 21.25
CA ALA A 177 8.95 1.95 22.11
C ALA A 177 7.96 3.01 21.59
N TRP A 178 7.92 3.20 20.28
CA TRP A 178 6.93 4.07 19.65
C TRP A 178 5.50 3.57 19.88
N MET A 179 5.27 2.26 19.71
CA MET A 179 3.98 1.63 20.00
C MET A 179 3.54 1.80 21.46
N ALA A 180 4.48 1.64 22.39
CA ALA A 180 4.19 1.83 23.82
C ALA A 180 3.77 3.28 24.13
N ALA A 181 4.43 4.25 23.50
CA ALA A 181 4.09 5.68 23.65
C ALA A 181 2.69 6.03 23.10
N GLN A 182 2.23 5.33 22.04
CA GLN A 182 0.87 5.54 21.49
C GLN A 182 -0.25 4.99 22.41
N LYS A 183 0.10 4.09 23.33
CA LYS A 183 -0.87 3.50 24.28
C LYS A 183 -0.89 4.21 25.64
N ALA A 184 0.01 5.16 25.86
CA ALA A 184 0.02 5.94 27.09
C ALA A 184 -1.18 6.92 27.09
N PRO A 185 -1.94 7.03 28.21
CA PRO A 185 -3.12 7.88 28.33
C PRO A 185 -2.80 9.37 28.25
#